data_c6b9abfb8af225746aed5d4fc98b1604
#
_entry.id   c6b9abfb8af225746aed5d4fc98b1604
#
_cell.length_a   1.000
_cell.length_b   1.000
_cell.length_c   1.000
_cell.angle_alpha   90.00
_cell.angle_beta   90.00
_cell.angle_gamma   90.00
#
_symmetry.space_group_name_H-M   'P 1'
#
loop_
_entity.id
_entity.type
_entity.pdbx_description
1 polymer ?
#
loop_
_entity_poly.entity_id
_entity_poly.type
_entity_poly.pdbx_seq_one_letter_code
_entity_poly.pdbx_strand_id
1 'polypeptide(L)'
;MFNRLLLGAAALSLAASMAFGAQGAKFYIGEGDKEKAYMDMVNNKITTIGFVLSDPHERINDAYKTKYGGTNLDNLGFFSVTKDAAVGPLLMKEPSLGGFSPFNLHVYKKQSEDKTYVGHITPETMLDITGVKDADVRAKFIATFPELDAMIEKEIGSKVQIVEYSALPAKPMMTFELTFERGASLDAFIADFQGKFEEVFEANQYIIAGYKDIKGSMNDANIEFGRFDAYWVYSLCHFKFSEGIFNQGRPDAGALAPCSMYMYVEKGSNKLMIGMPRLATWTAVMGIKDQKMNDSITALDKEIVKIMTELGAKEL
;
A
#
# COMPACT_ATOMS: atom_id res chain seq x y z
N MET A 1 -61.99 44.77 1.24
CA MET A 1 -61.61 43.36 1.39
C MET A 1 -60.83 42.93 0.13
N PHE A 2 -59.54 42.96 0.17
CA PHE A 2 -58.68 42.46 -0.92
C PHE A 2 -57.61 41.55 -0.33
N ASN A 3 -57.77 40.24 -0.62
CA ASN A 3 -56.79 39.20 -0.34
C ASN A 3 -55.67 39.28 -1.37
N ARG A 4 -54.44 39.52 -0.93
CA ARG A 4 -53.24 39.35 -1.75
C ARG A 4 -52.65 38.00 -1.45
N LEU A 5 -52.74 37.07 -2.38
CA LEU A 5 -51.94 35.86 -2.44
C LEU A 5 -50.49 36.22 -2.81
N LEU A 6 -49.55 35.93 -1.88
CA LEU A 6 -48.13 35.93 -2.17
C LEU A 6 -47.72 34.51 -2.62
N LEU A 7 -47.45 34.38 -3.93
CA LEU A 7 -46.75 33.20 -4.45
C LEU A 7 -45.26 33.34 -4.10
N GLY A 8 -44.82 32.49 -3.21
CA GLY A 8 -43.39 32.28 -2.95
C GLY A 8 -42.77 31.34 -4.00
N ALA A 9 -41.94 31.88 -4.89
CA ALA A 9 -41.12 31.09 -5.78
C ALA A 9 -39.94 30.48 -4.97
N ALA A 10 -40.04 29.19 -4.70
CA ALA A 10 -38.89 28.42 -4.17
C ALA A 10 -37.92 28.14 -5.34
N ALA A 11 -36.85 28.90 -5.41
CA ALA A 11 -35.71 28.59 -6.28
C ALA A 11 -34.99 27.33 -5.77
N LEU A 12 -35.24 26.20 -6.41
CA LEU A 12 -34.36 25.04 -6.26
C LEU A 12 -33.02 25.34 -6.93
N SER A 13 -32.03 25.73 -6.15
CA SER A 13 -30.65 25.71 -6.60
C SER A 13 -30.17 24.24 -6.65
N LEU A 14 -30.21 23.65 -7.85
CA LEU A 14 -29.43 22.44 -8.12
C LEU A 14 -27.94 22.86 -8.04
N ALA A 15 -27.32 22.62 -6.88
CA ALA A 15 -25.88 22.57 -6.80
C ALA A 15 -25.45 21.33 -7.59
N ALA A 16 -24.98 21.50 -8.81
CA ALA A 16 -24.22 20.50 -9.53
C ALA A 16 -22.91 20.30 -8.73
N SER A 17 -22.88 19.33 -7.81
CA SER A 17 -21.65 18.84 -7.26
C SER A 17 -20.88 18.21 -8.43
N MET A 18 -19.90 18.93 -8.96
CA MET A 18 -18.87 18.29 -9.77
C MET A 18 -18.25 17.21 -8.86
N ALA A 19 -18.53 15.95 -9.16
CA ALA A 19 -17.89 14.85 -8.51
C ALA A 19 -16.42 14.86 -8.97
N PHE A 20 -15.58 15.56 -8.23
CA PHE A 20 -14.13 15.34 -8.34
C PHE A 20 -13.89 13.89 -7.97
N GLY A 21 -13.10 13.17 -8.80
CA GLY A 21 -12.67 11.82 -8.48
C GLY A 21 -11.93 11.79 -7.13
N ALA A 22 -11.98 10.66 -6.44
CA ALA A 22 -11.17 10.50 -5.24
C ALA A 22 -9.67 10.51 -5.62
N GLN A 23 -8.84 11.11 -4.76
CA GLN A 23 -7.39 11.21 -4.99
C GLN A 23 -6.73 9.88 -4.64
N GLY A 24 -6.31 9.11 -5.65
CA GLY A 24 -5.71 7.79 -5.50
C GLY A 24 -4.26 7.82 -5.05
N ALA A 25 -3.44 8.58 -5.76
CA ALA A 25 -2.02 8.74 -5.46
C ALA A 25 -1.59 10.20 -5.62
N LYS A 26 -0.55 10.59 -4.90
CA LYS A 26 0.04 11.91 -4.92
C LYS A 26 1.54 11.81 -5.17
N PHE A 27 2.02 12.51 -6.21
CA PHE A 27 3.44 12.56 -6.55
C PHE A 27 3.93 14.01 -6.56
N TYR A 28 5.03 14.25 -5.88
CA TYR A 28 5.80 15.48 -5.93
C TYR A 28 6.83 15.37 -7.04
N ILE A 29 6.99 16.44 -7.84
CA ILE A 29 7.80 16.46 -9.04
C ILE A 29 8.98 17.41 -8.83
N GLY A 30 10.18 16.86 -8.89
CA GLY A 30 11.42 17.61 -8.93
C GLY A 30 11.99 17.67 -10.34
N GLU A 31 12.48 18.83 -10.77
CA GLU A 31 13.22 18.96 -12.02
C GLU A 31 14.60 18.31 -11.87
N GLY A 32 15.03 17.59 -12.91
CA GLY A 32 16.28 16.86 -12.94
C GLY A 32 16.29 15.58 -12.11
N ASP A 33 17.48 15.09 -11.84
CA ASP A 33 17.73 13.95 -10.97
C ASP A 33 17.71 14.37 -9.49
N LYS A 34 16.83 13.74 -8.72
CA LYS A 34 16.67 13.96 -7.27
C LYS A 34 17.08 12.73 -6.44
N GLU A 35 17.72 11.73 -7.03
CA GLU A 35 18.07 10.50 -6.33
C GLU A 35 18.83 10.78 -5.02
N LYS A 36 19.87 11.64 -5.07
CA LYS A 36 20.64 11.99 -3.87
C LYS A 36 19.77 12.64 -2.77
N ALA A 37 18.90 13.60 -3.15
CA ALA A 37 18.03 14.29 -2.20
C ALA A 37 17.01 13.32 -1.61
N TYR A 38 16.44 12.45 -2.43
CA TYR A 38 15.52 11.40 -2.01
C TYR A 38 16.19 10.42 -1.03
N MET A 39 17.38 9.90 -1.38
CA MET A 39 18.12 8.97 -0.53
C MET A 39 18.50 9.59 0.82
N ASP A 40 18.91 10.86 0.84
CA ASP A 40 19.18 11.59 2.07
C ASP A 40 17.88 11.76 2.89
N MET A 41 16.75 12.03 2.25
CA MET A 41 15.45 12.14 2.91
C MET A 41 15.05 10.83 3.59
N VAL A 42 15.06 9.71 2.89
CA VAL A 42 14.58 8.43 3.42
C VAL A 42 15.52 7.82 4.45
N ASN A 43 16.84 8.02 4.30
CA ASN A 43 17.82 7.44 5.21
C ASN A 43 18.06 8.28 6.48
N ASN A 44 17.93 9.62 6.39
CA ASN A 44 18.38 10.51 7.45
C ASN A 44 17.29 11.41 8.01
N LYS A 45 16.26 11.78 7.21
CA LYS A 45 15.32 12.83 7.62
C LYS A 45 13.97 12.30 8.10
N ILE A 46 13.42 11.24 7.49
CA ILE A 46 12.08 10.74 7.87
C ILE A 46 11.99 10.32 9.33
N THR A 47 13.10 9.90 9.94
CA THR A 47 13.15 9.56 11.37
C THR A 47 12.90 10.76 12.28
N THR A 48 13.23 11.98 11.83
CA THR A 48 12.99 13.21 12.60
C THR A 48 11.50 13.55 12.75
N ILE A 49 10.66 12.98 11.89
CA ILE A 49 9.20 13.09 11.95
C ILE A 49 8.52 11.78 12.38
N GLY A 50 9.31 10.85 12.91
CA GLY A 50 8.84 9.59 13.51
C GLY A 50 8.53 8.46 12.52
N PHE A 51 8.89 8.60 11.24
CA PHE A 51 8.81 7.48 10.29
C PHE A 51 10.04 6.59 10.39
N VAL A 52 9.83 5.31 10.12
CA VAL A 52 10.86 4.27 10.08
C VAL A 52 10.88 3.67 8.68
N LEU A 53 12.07 3.54 8.11
CA LEU A 53 12.32 2.80 6.88
C LEU A 53 12.56 1.33 7.25
N SER A 54 11.83 0.39 6.63
CA SER A 54 12.02 -1.04 6.86
C SER A 54 12.75 -1.73 5.71
N ASP A 55 12.23 -1.66 4.50
CA ASP A 55 12.74 -2.44 3.36
C ASP A 55 13.04 -1.51 2.17
N PRO A 56 14.28 -1.01 2.03
CA PRO A 56 14.68 -0.20 0.88
C PRO A 56 15.01 -1.06 -0.34
N HIS A 57 14.40 -0.74 -1.47
CA HIS A 57 14.70 -1.34 -2.77
C HIS A 57 15.08 -0.25 -3.77
N GLU A 58 16.37 -0.01 -3.84
CA GLU A 58 16.95 1.01 -4.70
C GLU A 58 17.15 0.48 -6.12
N ARG A 59 17.00 1.35 -7.13
CA ARG A 59 17.39 1.14 -8.52
C ARG A 59 16.93 -0.19 -9.13
N ILE A 60 15.68 -0.54 -8.91
CA ILE A 60 15.06 -1.77 -9.48
C ILE A 60 15.10 -1.77 -11.01
N ASN A 61 15.12 -0.58 -11.65
CA ASN A 61 15.36 -0.43 -13.08
C ASN A 61 16.68 -1.05 -13.56
N ASP A 62 17.74 -1.05 -12.75
CA ASP A 62 19.02 -1.67 -13.10
C ASP A 62 18.90 -3.20 -13.12
N ALA A 63 18.10 -3.77 -12.20
CA ALA A 63 17.78 -5.18 -12.20
C ALA A 63 16.93 -5.58 -13.44
N TYR A 64 15.99 -4.73 -13.88
CA TYR A 64 15.26 -4.96 -15.14
C TYR A 64 16.20 -4.93 -16.34
N LYS A 65 17.10 -3.96 -16.41
CA LYS A 65 18.11 -3.86 -17.47
C LYS A 65 18.97 -5.12 -17.52
N THR A 66 19.41 -5.62 -16.38
CA THR A 66 20.24 -6.83 -16.27
C THR A 66 19.47 -8.08 -16.70
N LYS A 67 18.24 -8.24 -16.21
CA LYS A 67 17.46 -9.49 -16.39
C LYS A 67 16.73 -9.54 -17.74
N TYR A 68 16.25 -8.40 -18.25
CA TYR A 68 15.42 -8.32 -19.46
C TYR A 68 16.07 -7.56 -20.63
N GLY A 69 17.32 -7.10 -20.48
CA GLY A 69 18.10 -6.48 -21.54
C GLY A 69 17.83 -5.01 -21.79
N GLY A 70 16.95 -4.37 -21.02
CA GLY A 70 16.63 -2.94 -21.17
C GLY A 70 15.74 -2.39 -20.07
N THR A 71 15.69 -1.06 -19.97
CA THR A 71 14.77 -0.32 -19.13
C THR A 71 14.43 1.02 -19.76
N ASN A 72 13.22 1.52 -19.53
CA ASN A 72 12.77 2.86 -19.93
C ASN A 72 12.89 3.87 -18.76
N LEU A 73 13.50 3.44 -17.66
CA LEU A 73 13.61 4.22 -16.43
C LEU A 73 15.07 4.50 -16.08
N ASP A 74 15.34 5.73 -15.65
CA ASP A 74 16.62 6.13 -15.07
C ASP A 74 16.68 5.78 -13.58
N ASN A 75 15.53 5.81 -12.90
CA ASN A 75 15.40 5.41 -11.50
C ASN A 75 14.04 4.76 -11.26
N LEU A 76 14.02 3.74 -10.41
CA LEU A 76 12.83 3.11 -9.86
C LEU A 76 13.17 2.55 -8.48
N GLY A 77 12.53 3.06 -7.45
CA GLY A 77 12.77 2.62 -6.07
C GLY A 77 11.49 2.48 -5.26
N PHE A 78 11.51 1.53 -4.33
CA PHE A 78 10.43 1.20 -3.41
C PHE A 78 10.96 1.23 -1.99
N PHE A 79 10.34 2.02 -1.12
CA PHE A 79 10.83 2.24 0.24
C PHE A 79 9.67 2.08 1.20
N SER A 80 9.63 0.94 1.89
CA SER A 80 8.61 0.63 2.87
C SER A 80 8.79 1.48 4.11
N VAL A 81 7.85 2.38 4.39
CA VAL A 81 7.90 3.30 5.53
C VAL A 81 6.66 3.20 6.40
N THR A 82 6.81 3.43 7.69
CA THR A 82 5.71 3.42 8.66
C THR A 82 6.00 4.36 9.81
N LYS A 83 4.95 4.89 10.47
CA LYS A 83 5.03 5.70 11.70
C LYS A 83 4.50 4.85 12.86
N ASP A 84 5.29 3.88 13.31
CA ASP A 84 4.88 2.81 14.23
C ASP A 84 4.15 3.33 15.48
N ALA A 85 4.66 4.37 16.12
CA ALA A 85 4.05 4.96 17.32
C ALA A 85 2.63 5.50 17.09
N ALA A 86 2.35 5.99 15.88
CA ALA A 86 1.03 6.51 15.52
C ALA A 86 0.10 5.41 15.01
N VAL A 87 0.63 4.46 14.24
CA VAL A 87 -0.17 3.43 13.55
C VAL A 87 -0.43 2.20 14.42
N GLY A 88 0.46 1.84 15.33
CA GLY A 88 0.29 0.69 16.22
C GLY A 88 -1.05 0.67 16.98
N PRO A 89 -1.45 1.76 17.66
CA PRO A 89 -2.76 1.85 18.32
C PRO A 89 -3.96 1.73 17.34
N LEU A 90 -3.76 2.12 16.07
CA LEU A 90 -4.81 2.02 15.04
C LEU A 90 -4.96 0.59 14.52
N LEU A 91 -3.85 -0.14 14.35
CA LEU A 91 -3.86 -1.57 14.02
C LEU A 91 -4.58 -2.40 15.08
N MET A 92 -4.51 -2.01 16.35
CA MET A 92 -5.28 -2.67 17.41
C MET A 92 -6.80 -2.52 17.26
N LYS A 93 -7.27 -1.48 16.59
CA LYS A 93 -8.69 -1.28 16.27
C LYS A 93 -9.06 -1.90 14.93
N GLU A 94 -8.25 -1.61 13.92
CA GLU A 94 -8.48 -1.96 12.51
C GLU A 94 -7.28 -2.72 11.94
N PRO A 95 -7.22 -4.04 12.12
CA PRO A 95 -6.07 -4.84 11.67
C PRO A 95 -5.82 -4.77 10.16
N SER A 96 -6.84 -4.50 9.35
CA SER A 96 -6.72 -4.37 7.90
C SER A 96 -5.76 -3.26 7.44
N LEU A 97 -5.47 -2.28 8.31
CA LEU A 97 -4.45 -1.24 8.04
C LEU A 97 -3.06 -1.82 7.78
N GLY A 98 -2.79 -3.06 8.19
CA GLY A 98 -1.55 -3.77 7.84
C GLY A 98 -1.31 -3.92 6.35
N GLY A 99 -2.35 -3.80 5.51
CA GLY A 99 -2.21 -3.74 4.06
C GLY A 99 -1.43 -2.51 3.56
N PHE A 100 -1.27 -1.48 4.42
CA PHE A 100 -0.50 -0.25 4.15
C PHE A 100 0.33 0.18 5.37
N SER A 101 0.74 -0.74 6.22
CA SER A 101 1.58 -0.46 7.37
C SER A 101 2.64 -1.54 7.54
N PRO A 102 3.78 -1.42 6.81
CA PRO A 102 4.26 -0.24 6.08
C PRO A 102 3.57 0.02 4.73
N PHE A 103 3.65 1.28 4.24
CA PHE A 103 3.29 1.65 2.88
C PHE A 103 4.52 2.04 2.06
N ASN A 104 4.39 2.10 0.74
CA ASN A 104 5.49 2.46 -0.15
C ASN A 104 5.62 3.99 -0.34
N LEU A 105 6.77 4.52 0.01
CA LEU A 105 7.23 5.82 -0.45
C LEU A 105 8.03 5.58 -1.75
N HIS A 106 7.41 5.89 -2.87
CA HIS A 106 7.85 5.50 -4.19
C HIS A 106 8.65 6.60 -4.88
N VAL A 107 9.72 6.23 -5.59
CA VAL A 107 10.48 7.13 -6.47
C VAL A 107 10.60 6.54 -7.86
N TYR A 108 10.44 7.38 -8.90
CA TYR A 108 10.79 7.01 -10.26
C TYR A 108 11.24 8.20 -11.09
N LYS A 109 12.08 7.92 -12.11
CA LYS A 109 12.49 8.84 -13.17
C LYS A 109 12.47 8.09 -14.50
N LYS A 110 11.78 8.63 -15.50
CA LYS A 110 11.77 8.06 -16.86
C LYS A 110 12.95 8.61 -17.65
N GLN A 111 13.49 7.81 -18.58
CA GLN A 111 14.54 8.26 -19.51
C GLN A 111 14.05 9.32 -20.50
N SER A 112 12.73 9.34 -20.77
CA SER A 112 12.11 10.27 -21.73
C SER A 112 11.90 11.68 -21.21
N GLU A 113 12.14 11.94 -19.91
CA GLU A 113 11.90 13.25 -19.29
C GLU A 113 12.89 13.53 -18.16
N ASP A 114 13.28 14.80 -18.00
CA ASP A 114 14.20 15.20 -16.94
C ASP A 114 13.43 15.62 -15.67
N LYS A 115 12.70 14.65 -15.09
CA LYS A 115 11.91 14.84 -13.88
C LYS A 115 11.96 13.61 -12.99
N THR A 116 12.09 13.85 -11.70
CA THR A 116 11.97 12.81 -10.66
C THR A 116 10.61 12.94 -9.97
N TYR A 117 9.93 11.85 -9.80
CA TYR A 117 8.64 11.74 -9.13
C TYR A 117 8.81 10.98 -7.81
N VAL A 118 8.32 11.56 -6.73
CA VAL A 118 8.31 10.93 -5.40
C VAL A 118 6.91 11.04 -4.82
N GLY A 119 6.35 9.93 -4.37
CA GLY A 119 4.98 9.97 -3.87
C GLY A 119 4.52 8.66 -3.23
N HIS A 120 3.24 8.63 -2.92
CA HIS A 120 2.57 7.50 -2.29
C HIS A 120 1.08 7.49 -2.62
N ILE A 121 0.40 6.38 -2.33
CA ILE A 121 -1.06 6.33 -2.30
C ILE A 121 -1.56 7.28 -1.21
N THR A 122 -2.64 8.01 -1.46
CA THR A 122 -3.19 8.91 -0.44
C THR A 122 -3.73 8.12 0.76
N PRO A 123 -3.62 8.65 1.98
CA PRO A 123 -4.10 7.95 3.17
C PRO A 123 -5.61 7.66 3.11
N GLU A 124 -6.41 8.54 2.50
CA GLU A 124 -7.84 8.31 2.29
C GLU A 124 -8.08 7.07 1.43
N THR A 125 -7.31 6.91 0.36
CA THR A 125 -7.41 5.74 -0.53
C THR A 125 -6.93 4.46 0.15
N MET A 126 -5.86 4.50 0.96
CA MET A 126 -5.44 3.37 1.78
C MET A 126 -6.57 2.91 2.71
N LEU A 127 -7.24 3.86 3.38
CA LEU A 127 -8.38 3.60 4.26
C LEU A 127 -9.60 3.06 3.53
N ASP A 128 -9.85 3.56 2.31
CA ASP A 128 -10.97 3.09 1.49
C ASP A 128 -10.72 1.65 0.97
N ILE A 129 -9.48 1.34 0.55
CA ILE A 129 -9.08 0.00 0.13
C ILE A 129 -9.19 -0.98 1.30
N THR A 130 -8.70 -0.62 2.48
CA THR A 130 -8.74 -1.47 3.68
C THR A 130 -10.13 -1.57 4.30
N GLY A 131 -11.08 -0.76 3.84
CA GLY A 131 -12.48 -0.79 4.29
C GLY A 131 -12.71 -0.16 5.66
N VAL A 132 -11.74 0.58 6.21
CA VAL A 132 -11.85 1.24 7.52
C VAL A 132 -12.93 2.30 7.52
N LYS A 133 -13.93 2.17 8.43
CA LYS A 133 -15.07 3.08 8.56
C LYS A 133 -15.03 3.90 9.84
N ASP A 134 -14.29 3.48 10.86
CA ASP A 134 -14.17 4.23 12.12
C ASP A 134 -13.58 5.62 11.85
N ALA A 135 -14.36 6.67 12.14
CA ALA A 135 -13.99 8.05 11.83
C ALA A 135 -12.76 8.53 12.64
N ASP A 136 -12.60 8.06 13.87
CA ASP A 136 -11.45 8.41 14.74
C ASP A 136 -10.17 7.75 14.19
N VAL A 137 -10.25 6.48 13.78
CA VAL A 137 -9.13 5.78 13.14
C VAL A 137 -8.74 6.47 11.85
N ARG A 138 -9.73 6.79 10.99
CA ARG A 138 -9.48 7.50 9.72
C ARG A 138 -8.78 8.84 9.96
N ALA A 139 -9.31 9.66 10.85
CA ALA A 139 -8.73 10.97 11.14
C ALA A 139 -7.29 10.87 11.66
N LYS A 140 -7.02 9.94 12.58
CA LYS A 140 -5.68 9.72 13.14
C LYS A 140 -4.69 9.18 12.11
N PHE A 141 -5.11 8.26 11.24
CA PHE A 141 -4.27 7.74 10.18
C PHE A 141 -3.91 8.83 9.17
N ILE A 142 -4.89 9.60 8.67
CA ILE A 142 -4.66 10.73 7.76
C ILE A 142 -3.71 11.75 8.38
N ALA A 143 -3.84 12.04 9.66
CA ALA A 143 -2.99 13.00 10.38
C ALA A 143 -1.51 12.60 10.46
N THR A 144 -1.14 11.38 10.09
CA THR A 144 0.28 10.96 10.05
C THR A 144 1.03 11.48 8.82
N PHE A 145 0.35 11.87 7.74
CA PHE A 145 0.95 12.19 6.44
C PHE A 145 1.40 13.63 6.22
N PRO A 146 0.77 14.69 6.78
CA PRO A 146 1.11 16.08 6.43
C PRO A 146 2.58 16.46 6.64
N GLU A 147 3.23 15.94 7.69
CA GLU A 147 4.67 16.19 7.94
C GLU A 147 5.54 15.50 6.88
N LEU A 148 5.17 14.28 6.45
CA LEU A 148 5.86 13.56 5.38
C LEU A 148 5.69 14.30 4.04
N ASP A 149 4.48 14.70 3.72
CA ASP A 149 4.16 15.47 2.52
C ASP A 149 4.96 16.77 2.45
N ALA A 150 5.01 17.52 3.54
CA ALA A 150 5.80 18.76 3.61
C ALA A 150 7.31 18.50 3.45
N MET A 151 7.81 17.39 3.97
CA MET A 151 9.21 16.98 3.79
C MET A 151 9.50 16.63 2.33
N ILE A 152 8.64 15.85 1.67
CA ILE A 152 8.80 15.49 0.26
C ILE A 152 8.77 16.77 -0.61
N GLU A 153 7.82 17.67 -0.36
CA GLU A 153 7.72 18.95 -1.06
C GLU A 153 9.01 19.77 -0.95
N LYS A 154 9.55 19.86 0.24
CA LYS A 154 10.79 20.61 0.51
C LYS A 154 12.02 20.01 -0.18
N GLU A 155 12.17 18.70 -0.16
CA GLU A 155 13.38 18.02 -0.65
C GLU A 155 13.34 17.73 -2.16
N ILE A 156 12.15 17.52 -2.70
CA ILE A 156 11.95 17.09 -4.10
C ILE A 156 11.45 18.24 -4.97
N GLY A 157 10.35 18.90 -4.55
CA GLY A 157 9.73 19.99 -5.29
C GLY A 157 8.26 20.16 -4.98
N SER A 158 7.74 21.37 -5.19
CA SER A 158 6.36 21.76 -4.83
C SER A 158 5.31 21.47 -5.90
N LYS A 159 5.73 21.06 -7.11
CA LYS A 159 4.78 20.69 -8.16
C LYS A 159 4.21 19.32 -7.85
N VAL A 160 2.87 19.21 -7.86
CA VAL A 160 2.17 17.97 -7.49
C VAL A 160 1.40 17.43 -8.70
N GLN A 161 1.45 16.11 -8.87
CA GLN A 161 0.56 15.34 -9.74
C GLN A 161 -0.35 14.48 -8.87
N ILE A 162 -1.65 14.61 -9.06
CA ILE A 162 -2.66 13.75 -8.43
C ILE A 162 -3.14 12.73 -9.47
N VAL A 163 -3.21 11.48 -9.05
CA VAL A 163 -3.90 10.42 -9.80
C VAL A 163 -5.28 10.26 -9.19
N GLU A 164 -6.30 10.48 -9.98
CA GLU A 164 -7.71 10.40 -9.53
C GLU A 164 -8.35 9.09 -9.96
N TYR A 165 -9.29 8.59 -9.17
CA TYR A 165 -10.10 7.42 -9.50
C TYR A 165 -11.58 7.64 -9.18
N SER A 166 -12.46 6.89 -9.84
CA SER A 166 -13.92 7.03 -9.70
C SER A 166 -14.52 6.04 -8.70
N ALA A 167 -14.03 4.82 -8.67
CA ALA A 167 -14.52 3.77 -7.77
C ALA A 167 -13.47 2.67 -7.56
N LEU A 168 -13.50 2.06 -6.38
CA LEU A 168 -12.76 0.83 -6.09
C LEU A 168 -13.52 -0.41 -6.59
N PRO A 169 -12.87 -1.55 -6.79
CA PRO A 169 -13.56 -2.82 -7.02
C PRO A 169 -14.45 -3.17 -5.82
N ALA A 170 -15.48 -3.98 -6.05
CA ALA A 170 -16.46 -4.35 -5.02
C ALA A 170 -15.84 -5.03 -3.79
N LYS A 171 -14.76 -5.79 -3.99
CA LYS A 171 -13.93 -6.37 -2.93
C LYS A 171 -12.49 -5.88 -3.12
N PRO A 172 -12.10 -4.74 -2.52
CA PRO A 172 -10.75 -4.17 -2.72
C PRO A 172 -9.66 -4.91 -1.93
N MET A 173 -10.03 -5.70 -0.93
CA MET A 173 -9.14 -6.58 -0.17
C MET A 173 -9.40 -8.04 -0.53
N MET A 174 -8.36 -8.87 -0.54
CA MET A 174 -8.50 -10.31 -0.35
C MET A 174 -8.17 -10.61 1.10
N THR A 175 -9.03 -11.43 1.71
CA THR A 175 -8.91 -11.83 3.12
C THR A 175 -9.07 -13.34 3.24
N PHE A 176 -8.27 -13.95 4.10
CA PHE A 176 -8.26 -15.38 4.32
C PHE A 176 -8.23 -15.69 5.81
N GLU A 177 -8.74 -16.87 6.15
CA GLU A 177 -8.65 -17.47 7.46
C GLU A 177 -8.02 -18.85 7.34
N LEU A 178 -7.05 -19.15 8.19
CA LEU A 178 -6.49 -20.48 8.38
C LEU A 178 -6.71 -20.90 9.84
N THR A 179 -7.47 -21.97 10.07
CA THR A 179 -7.62 -22.57 11.40
C THR A 179 -6.46 -23.54 11.64
N PHE A 180 -5.83 -23.44 12.80
CA PHE A 180 -4.72 -24.30 13.19
C PHE A 180 -4.91 -24.84 14.61
N GLU A 181 -4.20 -25.93 14.91
CA GLU A 181 -4.13 -26.41 16.28
C GLU A 181 -2.95 -25.75 16.98
N ARG A 182 -3.19 -25.10 18.12
CA ARG A 182 -2.11 -24.38 18.84
C ARG A 182 -0.98 -25.31 19.29
N GLY A 183 -1.26 -26.62 19.42
CA GLY A 183 -0.25 -27.61 19.78
C GLY A 183 0.53 -27.22 21.05
N ALA A 184 1.85 -27.51 21.04
CA ALA A 184 2.73 -27.18 22.15
C ALA A 184 3.22 -25.71 22.11
N SER A 185 3.21 -25.03 20.96
CA SER A 185 3.72 -23.67 20.79
C SER A 185 3.12 -22.97 19.57
N LEU A 186 2.63 -21.74 19.78
CA LEU A 186 2.21 -20.86 18.70
C LEU A 186 3.40 -20.49 17.80
N ASP A 187 4.58 -20.26 18.39
CA ASP A 187 5.78 -19.87 17.65
C ASP A 187 6.22 -20.98 16.69
N ALA A 188 6.08 -22.25 17.08
CA ALA A 188 6.37 -23.36 16.19
C ALA A 188 5.41 -23.43 15.00
N PHE A 189 4.12 -23.17 15.21
CA PHE A 189 3.15 -23.07 14.13
C PHE A 189 3.50 -21.91 13.19
N ILE A 190 3.79 -20.73 13.74
CA ILE A 190 4.12 -19.53 12.93
C ILE A 190 5.36 -19.81 12.08
N ALA A 191 6.43 -20.37 12.67
CA ALA A 191 7.67 -20.68 11.94
C ALA A 191 7.43 -21.69 10.81
N ASP A 192 6.65 -22.76 11.05
CA ASP A 192 6.30 -23.76 10.02
C ASP A 192 5.46 -23.13 8.90
N PHE A 193 4.48 -22.32 9.27
CA PHE A 193 3.63 -21.62 8.29
C PHE A 193 4.45 -20.63 7.43
N GLN A 194 5.31 -19.82 8.06
CA GLN A 194 6.18 -18.86 7.37
C GLN A 194 7.10 -19.57 6.38
N GLY A 195 7.75 -20.67 6.81
CA GLY A 195 8.62 -21.45 5.92
C GLY A 195 7.87 -21.99 4.69
N LYS A 196 6.67 -22.56 4.88
CA LYS A 196 5.83 -23.05 3.79
C LYS A 196 5.34 -21.91 2.89
N PHE A 197 4.96 -20.78 3.47
CA PHE A 197 4.52 -19.59 2.76
C PHE A 197 5.62 -19.08 1.83
N GLU A 198 6.82 -18.88 2.36
CA GLU A 198 7.98 -18.40 1.61
C GLU A 198 8.33 -19.38 0.48
N GLU A 199 8.42 -20.68 0.77
CA GLU A 199 8.71 -21.73 -0.21
C GLU A 199 7.71 -21.72 -1.39
N VAL A 200 6.40 -21.66 -1.11
CA VAL A 200 5.36 -21.71 -2.15
C VAL A 200 5.35 -20.41 -2.97
N PHE A 201 5.49 -19.24 -2.34
CA PHE A 201 5.56 -17.98 -3.08
C PHE A 201 6.81 -17.90 -3.95
N GLU A 202 7.98 -18.30 -3.46
CA GLU A 202 9.21 -18.33 -4.25
C GLU A 202 9.12 -19.32 -5.41
N ALA A 203 8.53 -20.51 -5.21
CA ALA A 203 8.28 -21.48 -6.27
C ALA A 203 7.38 -20.93 -7.39
N ASN A 204 6.48 -20.00 -7.08
CA ASN A 204 5.65 -19.27 -8.03
C ASN A 204 6.27 -17.93 -8.50
N GLN A 205 7.61 -17.78 -8.41
CA GLN A 205 8.39 -16.64 -8.90
C GLN A 205 8.13 -15.30 -8.17
N TYR A 206 7.58 -15.35 -6.97
CA TYR A 206 7.55 -14.18 -6.09
C TYR A 206 8.89 -14.03 -5.37
N ILE A 207 9.22 -12.80 -5.06
CA ILE A 207 10.33 -12.43 -4.20
C ILE A 207 9.69 -11.95 -2.90
N ILE A 208 10.19 -12.45 -1.78
CA ILE A 208 9.91 -11.87 -0.46
C ILE A 208 10.74 -10.58 -0.38
N ALA A 209 10.09 -9.47 -0.75
CA ALA A 209 10.75 -8.17 -0.82
C ALA A 209 10.90 -7.51 0.55
N GLY A 210 10.22 -8.00 1.58
CA GLY A 210 10.35 -7.49 2.94
C GLY A 210 9.53 -8.30 3.93
N TYR A 211 9.95 -8.17 5.19
CA TYR A 211 9.27 -8.75 6.35
C TYR A 211 9.33 -7.78 7.52
N LYS A 212 8.21 -7.54 8.17
CA LYS A 212 8.17 -6.77 9.40
C LYS A 212 7.37 -7.50 10.47
N ASP A 213 8.03 -7.85 11.57
CA ASP A 213 7.35 -8.27 12.80
C ASP A 213 6.76 -7.03 13.49
N ILE A 214 5.48 -6.77 13.25
CA ILE A 214 4.77 -5.64 13.86
C ILE A 214 4.65 -5.84 15.37
N LYS A 215 4.31 -7.05 15.83
CA LYS A 215 4.17 -7.34 17.27
C LYS A 215 5.49 -7.12 18.00
N GLY A 216 6.59 -7.62 17.45
CA GLY A 216 7.93 -7.39 18.00
C GLY A 216 8.29 -5.91 18.03
N SER A 217 8.10 -5.20 16.91
CA SER A 217 8.39 -3.76 16.81
C SER A 217 7.59 -2.92 17.83
N MET A 218 6.32 -3.26 18.09
CA MET A 218 5.51 -2.57 19.10
C MET A 218 6.02 -2.85 20.52
N ASN A 219 6.40 -4.10 20.81
CA ASN A 219 6.99 -4.47 22.10
C ASN A 219 8.30 -3.72 22.36
N ASP A 220 9.19 -3.66 21.38
CA ASP A 220 10.49 -2.98 21.48
C ASP A 220 10.32 -1.47 21.70
N ALA A 221 9.29 -0.88 21.08
CA ALA A 221 8.93 0.51 21.27
C ALA A 221 8.11 0.79 22.54
N ASN A 222 7.80 -0.23 23.37
CA ASN A 222 6.91 -0.14 24.52
C ASN A 222 5.51 0.39 24.19
N ILE A 223 5.00 0.07 23.01
CA ILE A 223 3.65 0.39 22.58
C ILE A 223 2.74 -0.80 22.94
N GLU A 224 1.63 -0.52 23.63
CA GLU A 224 0.66 -1.57 23.94
C GLU A 224 0.09 -2.18 22.65
N PHE A 225 0.25 -3.51 22.51
CA PHE A 225 -0.24 -4.27 21.36
C PHE A 225 -0.83 -5.63 21.81
N GLY A 226 -1.62 -5.57 22.89
CA GLY A 226 -2.11 -6.74 23.63
C GLY A 226 -3.26 -7.50 22.97
N ARG A 227 -3.86 -6.99 21.90
CA ARG A 227 -4.91 -7.67 21.15
C ARG A 227 -4.41 -8.93 20.43
N PHE A 228 -3.14 -8.94 20.01
CA PHE A 228 -2.57 -9.98 19.17
C PHE A 228 -1.52 -10.80 19.90
N ASP A 229 -1.52 -12.11 19.71
CA ASP A 229 -0.42 -12.99 20.08
C ASP A 229 0.73 -12.85 19.05
N ALA A 230 0.38 -12.66 17.77
CA ALA A 230 1.34 -12.39 16.69
C ALA A 230 0.73 -11.44 15.66
N TYR A 231 1.55 -10.60 15.04
CA TYR A 231 1.17 -9.73 13.91
C TYR A 231 2.42 -9.39 13.09
N TRP A 232 2.39 -9.72 11.79
CA TRP A 232 3.50 -9.42 10.88
C TRP A 232 3.00 -9.07 9.47
N VAL A 233 3.87 -8.52 8.66
CA VAL A 233 3.58 -8.14 7.26
C VAL A 233 4.70 -8.66 6.38
N TYR A 234 4.33 -9.34 5.30
CA TYR A 234 5.21 -9.62 4.17
C TYR A 234 5.00 -8.60 3.06
N SER A 235 6.09 -8.21 2.41
CA SER A 235 6.08 -7.45 1.16
C SER A 235 6.42 -8.39 0.02
N LEU A 236 5.48 -8.59 -0.90
CA LEU A 236 5.59 -9.55 -2.00
C LEU A 236 5.84 -8.82 -3.32
N CYS A 237 6.75 -9.32 -4.14
CA CYS A 237 7.01 -8.80 -5.48
C CYS A 237 7.09 -9.93 -6.49
N HIS A 238 6.24 -9.91 -7.53
CA HIS A 238 6.40 -10.76 -8.69
C HIS A 238 7.19 -10.00 -9.76
N PHE A 239 8.49 -10.32 -9.90
CA PHE A 239 9.44 -9.48 -10.62
C PHE A 239 9.11 -9.29 -12.11
N LYS A 240 8.66 -10.34 -12.81
CA LYS A 240 8.24 -10.24 -14.21
C LYS A 240 6.98 -9.39 -14.38
N PHE A 241 6.04 -9.51 -13.45
CA PHE A 241 4.84 -8.67 -13.42
C PHE A 241 5.21 -7.19 -13.23
N SER A 242 6.07 -6.90 -12.26
CA SER A 242 6.50 -5.53 -11.97
C SER A 242 7.22 -4.89 -13.17
N GLU A 243 8.07 -5.64 -13.88
CA GLU A 243 8.67 -5.20 -15.14
C GLU A 243 7.61 -4.87 -16.18
N GLY A 244 6.63 -5.77 -16.38
CA GLY A 244 5.56 -5.62 -17.36
C GLY A 244 4.62 -4.43 -17.11
N ILE A 245 4.56 -3.91 -15.87
CA ILE A 245 3.77 -2.72 -15.53
C ILE A 245 4.65 -1.47 -15.52
N PHE A 246 5.71 -1.45 -14.70
CA PHE A 246 6.46 -0.22 -14.43
C PHE A 246 7.38 0.16 -15.58
N ASN A 247 8.11 -0.80 -16.14
CA ASN A 247 9.01 -0.56 -17.26
C ASN A 247 8.26 -0.32 -18.59
N GLN A 248 7.03 -0.84 -18.71
CA GLN A 248 6.18 -0.71 -19.89
C GLN A 248 5.26 0.53 -19.89
N GLY A 249 5.54 1.52 -19.04
CA GLY A 249 4.95 2.84 -19.13
C GLY A 249 4.12 3.31 -17.94
N ARG A 250 3.95 2.50 -16.89
CA ARG A 250 3.21 2.87 -15.68
C ARG A 250 4.07 2.78 -14.41
N PRO A 251 5.24 3.47 -14.37
CA PRO A 251 6.06 3.49 -13.16
C PRO A 251 5.32 4.08 -11.95
N ASP A 252 4.38 4.98 -12.17
CA ASP A 252 3.51 5.57 -11.16
C ASP A 252 2.71 4.51 -10.36
N ALA A 253 2.32 3.40 -11.01
CA ALA A 253 1.62 2.30 -10.33
C ALA A 253 2.47 1.62 -9.24
N GLY A 254 3.78 1.85 -9.23
CA GLY A 254 4.69 1.43 -8.18
C GLY A 254 4.35 1.98 -6.79
N ALA A 255 3.56 3.04 -6.68
CA ALA A 255 3.07 3.52 -5.38
C ALA A 255 2.22 2.47 -4.60
N LEU A 256 1.69 1.46 -5.31
CA LEU A 256 0.97 0.32 -4.72
C LEU A 256 1.86 -0.90 -4.44
N ALA A 257 3.13 -0.87 -4.85
CA ALA A 257 4.09 -1.95 -4.68
C ALA A 257 5.13 -1.64 -3.59
N PRO A 258 5.73 -2.67 -2.97
CA PRO A 258 5.39 -4.09 -3.05
C PRO A 258 4.04 -4.39 -2.40
N CYS A 259 3.44 -5.53 -2.76
CA CYS A 259 2.14 -5.93 -2.20
C CYS A 259 2.30 -6.37 -0.75
N SER A 260 1.77 -5.58 0.18
CA SER A 260 1.82 -5.89 1.60
C SER A 260 0.72 -6.88 1.98
N MET A 261 1.12 -8.05 2.48
CA MET A 261 0.24 -9.07 3.03
C MET A 261 0.42 -9.13 4.54
N TYR A 262 -0.57 -8.62 5.29
CA TYR A 262 -0.56 -8.69 6.75
C TYR A 262 -1.15 -10.01 7.23
N MET A 263 -0.64 -10.46 8.37
CA MET A 263 -1.06 -11.69 9.02
C MET A 263 -1.09 -11.48 10.53
N TYR A 264 -2.13 -11.99 11.19
CA TYR A 264 -2.20 -11.91 12.65
C TYR A 264 -2.94 -13.06 13.28
N VAL A 265 -2.58 -13.33 14.52
CA VAL A 265 -3.32 -14.23 15.43
C VAL A 265 -3.80 -13.38 16.60
N GLU A 266 -5.10 -13.29 16.78
CA GLU A 266 -5.67 -12.63 17.96
C GLU A 266 -5.35 -13.41 19.23
N LYS A 267 -5.26 -12.69 20.36
CA LYS A 267 -4.92 -13.27 21.64
C LYS A 267 -5.82 -14.45 22.01
N GLY A 268 -5.20 -15.61 22.22
CA GLY A 268 -5.89 -16.86 22.57
C GLY A 268 -6.61 -17.54 21.40
N SER A 269 -6.60 -16.98 20.18
CA SER A 269 -7.24 -17.56 19.00
C SER A 269 -6.41 -18.70 18.40
N ASN A 270 -7.10 -19.63 17.73
CA ASN A 270 -6.51 -20.65 16.88
C ASN A 270 -6.73 -20.36 15.38
N LYS A 271 -6.93 -19.08 15.04
CA LYS A 271 -7.13 -18.61 13.68
C LYS A 271 -6.02 -17.65 13.29
N LEU A 272 -5.37 -17.94 12.17
CA LEU A 272 -4.49 -17.02 11.47
C LEU A 272 -5.35 -16.25 10.47
N MET A 273 -5.45 -14.95 10.66
CA MET A 273 -6.11 -14.03 9.73
C MET A 273 -5.07 -13.44 8.80
N ILE A 274 -5.39 -13.39 7.51
CA ILE A 274 -4.47 -12.93 6.46
C ILE A 274 -5.23 -11.97 5.57
N GLY A 275 -4.58 -10.88 5.14
CA GLY A 275 -5.19 -9.97 4.19
C GLY A 275 -4.18 -9.17 3.39
N MET A 276 -4.59 -8.77 2.19
CA MET A 276 -3.81 -7.83 1.36
C MET A 276 -4.73 -7.08 0.39
N PRO A 277 -4.35 -5.87 -0.05
CA PRO A 277 -5.04 -5.19 -1.14
C PRO A 277 -5.03 -6.04 -2.42
N ARG A 278 -6.19 -6.21 -3.07
CA ARG A 278 -6.23 -6.87 -4.38
C ARG A 278 -5.47 -6.07 -5.42
N LEU A 279 -4.80 -6.75 -6.32
CA LEU A 279 -4.15 -6.12 -7.46
C LEU A 279 -5.17 -5.43 -8.40
N ALA A 280 -6.42 -5.86 -8.42
CA ALA A 280 -7.49 -5.16 -9.12
C ALA A 280 -7.67 -3.68 -8.66
N THR A 281 -7.24 -3.32 -7.44
CA THR A 281 -7.19 -1.92 -6.98
C THR A 281 -6.19 -1.09 -7.79
N TRP A 282 -5.12 -1.69 -8.31
CA TRP A 282 -4.14 -1.01 -9.17
C TRP A 282 -4.79 -0.48 -10.44
N THR A 283 -5.62 -1.32 -11.08
CA THR A 283 -6.39 -0.90 -12.27
C THR A 283 -7.30 0.26 -11.95
N ALA A 284 -8.04 0.18 -10.84
CA ALA A 284 -9.00 1.19 -10.44
C ALA A 284 -8.33 2.50 -10.02
N VAL A 285 -7.40 2.44 -9.05
CA VAL A 285 -6.77 3.62 -8.43
C VAL A 285 -5.82 4.32 -9.38
N MET A 286 -5.04 3.56 -10.17
CA MET A 286 -4.05 4.12 -11.09
C MET A 286 -4.61 4.32 -12.50
N GLY A 287 -5.89 3.98 -12.75
CA GLY A 287 -6.53 4.17 -14.05
C GLY A 287 -5.80 3.43 -15.18
N ILE A 288 -5.36 2.19 -14.94
CA ILE A 288 -4.68 1.37 -15.93
C ILE A 288 -5.70 0.91 -16.99
N LYS A 289 -5.56 1.38 -18.21
CA LYS A 289 -6.49 1.07 -19.33
C LYS A 289 -5.94 0.04 -20.31
N ASP A 290 -4.65 -0.26 -20.25
CA ASP A 290 -4.02 -1.25 -21.12
C ASP A 290 -4.55 -2.65 -20.79
N GLN A 291 -5.10 -3.34 -21.81
CA GLN A 291 -5.75 -4.63 -21.63
C GLN A 291 -4.76 -5.71 -21.19
N LYS A 292 -3.56 -5.72 -21.73
CA LYS A 292 -2.52 -6.70 -21.37
C LYS A 292 -2.07 -6.55 -19.91
N MET A 293 -1.93 -5.30 -19.45
CA MET A 293 -1.63 -5.03 -18.04
C MET A 293 -2.78 -5.49 -17.14
N ASN A 294 -4.04 -5.21 -17.50
CA ASN A 294 -5.22 -5.64 -16.75
C ASN A 294 -5.37 -7.16 -16.70
N ASP A 295 -5.08 -7.85 -17.79
CA ASP A 295 -5.09 -9.31 -17.84
C ASP A 295 -4.02 -9.90 -16.91
N SER A 296 -2.82 -9.31 -16.89
CA SER A 296 -1.74 -9.70 -15.99
C SER A 296 -2.09 -9.45 -14.52
N ILE A 297 -2.71 -8.31 -14.20
CA ILE A 297 -3.22 -7.97 -12.86
C ILE A 297 -4.25 -9.02 -12.40
N THR A 298 -5.20 -9.34 -13.27
CA THR A 298 -6.25 -10.31 -12.97
C THR A 298 -5.71 -11.73 -12.79
N ALA A 299 -4.72 -12.11 -13.59
CA ALA A 299 -4.08 -13.41 -13.48
C ALA A 299 -3.33 -13.57 -12.14
N LEU A 300 -2.60 -12.53 -11.75
CA LEU A 300 -1.85 -12.54 -10.49
C LEU A 300 -2.77 -12.52 -9.26
N ASP A 301 -3.88 -11.80 -9.31
CA ASP A 301 -4.91 -11.81 -8.25
C ASP A 301 -5.44 -13.24 -8.01
N LYS A 302 -5.74 -13.97 -9.10
CA LYS A 302 -6.21 -15.36 -9.03
C LYS A 302 -5.12 -16.33 -8.54
N GLU A 303 -3.89 -16.11 -8.94
CA GLU A 303 -2.74 -16.93 -8.54
C GLU A 303 -2.50 -16.82 -7.04
N ILE A 304 -2.54 -15.62 -6.46
CA ILE A 304 -2.40 -15.42 -5.00
C ILE A 304 -3.52 -16.16 -4.25
N VAL A 305 -4.76 -16.06 -4.70
CA VAL A 305 -5.87 -16.80 -4.08
C VAL A 305 -5.63 -18.31 -4.14
N LYS A 306 -5.14 -18.82 -5.27
CA LYS A 306 -4.81 -20.24 -5.43
C LYS A 306 -3.69 -20.66 -4.46
N ILE A 307 -2.59 -19.92 -4.39
CA ILE A 307 -1.47 -20.17 -3.48
C ILE A 307 -1.95 -20.22 -2.02
N MET A 308 -2.74 -19.23 -1.60
CA MET A 308 -3.26 -19.19 -0.23
C MET A 308 -4.18 -20.36 0.08
N THR A 309 -4.97 -20.81 -0.90
CA THR A 309 -5.83 -21.99 -0.77
C THR A 309 -5.00 -23.29 -0.66
N GLU A 310 -3.92 -23.41 -1.43
CA GLU A 310 -2.98 -24.54 -1.34
C GLU A 310 -2.27 -24.60 0.02
N LEU A 311 -2.03 -23.45 0.66
CA LEU A 311 -1.52 -23.34 2.03
C LEU A 311 -2.59 -23.67 3.09
N GLY A 312 -3.83 -24.00 2.69
CA GLY A 312 -4.92 -24.37 3.57
C GLY A 312 -5.76 -23.19 4.07
N ALA A 313 -5.51 -21.97 3.59
CA ALA A 313 -6.31 -20.81 3.96
C ALA A 313 -7.59 -20.73 3.13
N LYS A 314 -8.70 -20.36 3.77
CA LYS A 314 -10.01 -20.16 3.14
C LYS A 314 -10.23 -18.68 2.87
N GLU A 315 -10.55 -18.31 1.63
CA GLU A 315 -10.97 -16.94 1.27
C GLU A 315 -12.33 -16.62 1.92
N LEU A 316 -12.47 -15.36 2.46
CA LEU A 316 -13.65 -14.88 3.17
C LEU A 316 -14.56 -14.00 2.28
#